data_9f0622e9bb1a1d10d276a62599552689
#
_entry.id   9f0622e9bb1a1d10d276a62599552689
#
_cell.length_a   1.000
_cell.length_b   1.000
_cell.length_c   1.000
_cell.angle_alpha   90.00
_cell.angle_beta   90.00
_cell.angle_gamma   90.00
#
_symmetry.space_group_name_H-M   'P 1'
#
loop_
_entity.id
_entity.type
_entity.pdbx_description
1 polymer ?
#
loop_
_entity_poly.entity_id
_entity_poly.type
_entity_poly.pdbx_seq_one_letter_code
_entity_poly.pdbx_strand_id
1 'polypeptide(L)'
;MQIEQNAGNSLVQDINSALANKPPASDAEIQLIRSRLVLGKTVDDLDLDIAVTKNTFPLFGAGWERLMGRHNEMVKVTTFTRPETMSGQIFTLKVLGDKRYQLVSDGGFSAQGVVGQPLNKDGVTMRVEAIDARPDTEFTVSNSQRLA
;
A
#
# COMPACT_ATOMS: atom_id res chain seq x y z
N MET A 1 -38.68 0.94 62.62
CA MET A 1 -37.39 1.48 62.19
C MET A 1 -36.69 0.47 61.29
N GLN A 2 -37.18 0.29 60.06
CA GLN A 2 -36.63 -0.69 59.08
C GLN A 2 -36.73 -0.16 57.64
N ILE A 3 -36.45 1.12 57.38
CA ILE A 3 -36.61 1.68 56.05
C ILE A 3 -35.27 2.20 55.45
N GLU A 4 -34.20 2.26 56.22
CA GLU A 4 -32.94 2.87 55.72
C GLU A 4 -31.91 1.87 55.19
N GLN A 5 -32.08 0.56 55.42
CA GLN A 5 -31.11 -0.44 54.89
C GLN A 5 -31.35 -0.89 53.45
N ASN A 6 -32.52 -0.58 52.87
CA ASN A 6 -32.87 -1.05 51.55
C ASN A 6 -32.41 -0.07 50.42
N ALA A 7 -32.25 1.22 50.75
CA ALA A 7 -31.81 2.21 49.77
C ALA A 7 -30.32 2.11 49.46
N GLY A 8 -29.49 1.72 50.42
CA GLY A 8 -28.07 1.53 50.23
C GLY A 8 -27.70 0.33 49.37
N ASN A 9 -28.47 -0.76 49.50
CA ASN A 9 -28.23 -1.99 48.73
C ASN A 9 -28.66 -1.86 47.25
N SER A 10 -29.70 -1.09 46.98
CA SER A 10 -30.13 -0.86 45.58
C SER A 10 -29.15 0.02 44.82
N LEU A 11 -28.59 1.04 45.46
CA LEU A 11 -27.57 1.89 44.85
C LEU A 11 -26.25 1.14 44.54
N VAL A 12 -25.86 0.23 45.45
CA VAL A 12 -24.65 -0.59 45.23
C VAL A 12 -24.88 -1.62 44.12
N GLN A 13 -26.09 -2.17 43.99
CA GLN A 13 -26.44 -3.06 42.89
C GLN A 13 -26.55 -2.33 41.56
N ASP A 14 -27.09 -1.13 41.54
CA ASP A 14 -27.15 -0.31 40.31
C ASP A 14 -25.77 0.14 39.84
N ILE A 15 -24.88 0.50 40.76
CA ILE A 15 -23.49 0.83 40.43
C ILE A 15 -22.75 -0.40 39.90
N ASN A 16 -22.96 -1.55 40.52
CA ASN A 16 -22.30 -2.80 40.09
C ASN A 16 -22.82 -3.29 38.74
N SER A 17 -24.11 -3.13 38.46
CA SER A 17 -24.68 -3.46 37.15
C SER A 17 -24.26 -2.47 36.05
N ALA A 18 -24.11 -1.20 36.40
CA ALA A 18 -23.60 -0.20 35.48
C ALA A 18 -22.11 -0.39 35.14
N LEU A 19 -21.31 -0.87 36.07
CA LEU A 19 -19.91 -1.22 35.87
C LEU A 19 -19.75 -2.57 35.13
N ALA A 20 -20.63 -3.51 35.34
CA ALA A 20 -20.57 -4.83 34.68
C ALA A 20 -21.04 -4.79 33.22
N ASN A 21 -21.84 -3.82 32.82
CA ASN A 21 -22.37 -3.68 31.48
C ASN A 21 -21.62 -2.68 30.57
N LYS A 22 -20.57 -2.04 31.05
CA LYS A 22 -19.64 -1.34 30.19
C LYS A 22 -18.50 -2.28 29.86
N PRO A 23 -18.33 -2.72 28.60
CA PRO A 23 -17.04 -3.27 28.20
C PRO A 23 -15.99 -2.18 28.52
N PRO A 24 -14.90 -2.52 29.22
CA PRO A 24 -13.89 -1.54 29.52
C PRO A 24 -13.43 -0.89 28.22
N ALA A 25 -13.37 0.43 28.20
CA ALA A 25 -12.93 1.20 27.04
C ALA A 25 -11.59 0.68 26.48
N SER A 26 -10.79 0.06 27.35
CA SER A 26 -9.54 -0.61 27.03
C SER A 26 -9.70 -1.77 26.03
N ASP A 27 -10.79 -2.54 26.09
CA ASP A 27 -10.98 -3.66 25.16
C ASP A 27 -11.29 -3.19 23.75
N ALA A 28 -12.06 -2.11 23.62
CA ALA A 28 -12.32 -1.48 22.33
C ALA A 28 -11.03 -0.84 21.74
N GLU A 29 -10.22 -0.22 22.57
CA GLU A 29 -8.94 0.34 22.18
C GLU A 29 -7.94 -0.75 21.79
N ILE A 30 -7.87 -1.86 22.53
CA ILE A 30 -7.03 -3.01 22.22
C ILE A 30 -7.48 -3.66 20.90
N GLN A 31 -8.77 -3.79 20.64
CA GLN A 31 -9.29 -4.30 19.37
C GLN A 31 -8.97 -3.38 18.20
N LEU A 32 -9.06 -2.06 18.39
CA LEU A 32 -8.66 -1.07 17.38
C LEU A 32 -7.17 -1.14 17.06
N ILE A 33 -6.32 -1.25 18.09
CA ILE A 33 -4.87 -1.38 17.93
C ILE A 33 -4.53 -2.70 17.21
N ARG A 34 -5.15 -3.81 17.61
CA ARG A 34 -4.96 -5.11 16.94
C ARG A 34 -5.41 -5.07 15.48
N SER A 35 -6.56 -4.48 15.20
CA SER A 35 -7.05 -4.31 13.83
C SER A 35 -6.08 -3.49 12.98
N ARG A 36 -5.55 -2.39 13.49
CA ARG A 36 -4.55 -1.57 12.80
C ARG A 36 -3.24 -2.31 12.57
N LEU A 37 -2.77 -3.08 13.55
CA LEU A 37 -1.55 -3.87 13.41
C LEU A 37 -1.71 -4.99 12.37
N VAL A 38 -2.86 -5.69 12.38
CA VAL A 38 -3.14 -6.75 11.40
C VAL A 38 -3.27 -6.17 10.00
N LEU A 39 -4.04 -5.10 9.82
CA LEU A 39 -4.17 -4.41 8.52
C LEU A 39 -2.83 -3.87 8.04
N GLY A 40 -2.04 -3.27 8.93
CA GLY A 40 -0.71 -2.79 8.62
C GLY A 40 0.20 -3.89 8.09
N LYS A 41 0.26 -5.01 8.80
CA LYS A 41 1.07 -6.16 8.40
C LYS A 41 0.57 -6.78 7.10
N THR A 42 -0.74 -6.85 6.89
CA THR A 42 -1.31 -7.38 5.64
C THR A 42 -0.96 -6.50 4.44
N VAL A 43 -0.95 -5.18 4.60
CA VAL A 43 -0.52 -4.24 3.55
C VAL A 43 0.96 -4.43 3.22
N ASP A 44 1.81 -4.61 4.24
CA ASP A 44 3.24 -4.84 4.07
C ASP A 44 3.52 -6.22 3.43
N ASP A 45 2.83 -7.26 3.89
CA ASP A 45 3.01 -8.65 3.38
C ASP A 45 2.50 -8.82 1.93
N LEU A 46 1.56 -7.99 1.49
CA LEU A 46 0.98 -8.03 0.14
C LEU A 46 1.52 -6.93 -0.79
N ASP A 47 2.50 -6.13 -0.36
CA ASP A 47 3.08 -5.01 -1.12
C ASP A 47 2.00 -4.06 -1.71
N LEU A 48 0.89 -3.87 -0.99
CA LEU A 48 -0.26 -3.06 -1.44
C LEU A 48 0.04 -1.55 -1.44
N ASP A 49 1.17 -1.14 -0.93
CA ASP A 49 1.65 0.24 -0.93
C ASP A 49 2.33 0.63 -2.25
N ILE A 50 2.64 -0.35 -3.11
CA ILE A 50 3.25 -0.13 -4.41
C ILE A 50 2.17 -0.04 -5.47
N ALA A 51 1.96 1.15 -6.05
CA ALA A 51 1.07 1.35 -7.16
C ALA A 51 1.87 1.41 -8.47
N VAL A 52 1.52 0.54 -9.40
CA VAL A 52 2.07 0.53 -10.77
C VAL A 52 0.93 0.83 -11.74
N THR A 53 1.04 1.93 -12.44
CA THR A 53 0.03 2.38 -13.41
C THR A 53 0.66 2.51 -14.80
N LYS A 54 0.02 1.92 -15.80
CA LYS A 54 0.44 2.07 -17.19
C LYS A 54 0.23 3.51 -17.66
N ASN A 55 1.26 4.11 -18.22
CA ASN A 55 1.16 5.40 -18.88
C ASN A 55 0.53 5.22 -20.26
N THR A 56 -0.75 5.58 -20.40
CA THR A 56 -1.42 5.64 -21.70
C THR A 56 -1.35 7.06 -22.24
N PHE A 57 -0.93 7.20 -23.49
CA PHE A 57 -0.87 8.52 -24.14
C PHE A 57 -2.31 9.05 -24.30
N PRO A 58 -2.64 10.25 -23.81
CA PRO A 58 -4.02 10.72 -23.70
C PRO A 58 -4.73 10.96 -25.03
N LEU A 59 -4.02 11.01 -26.16
CA LEU A 59 -4.58 11.33 -27.47
C LEU A 59 -5.18 10.13 -28.23
N PHE A 60 -4.81 8.89 -27.91
CA PHE A 60 -5.29 7.70 -28.63
C PHE A 60 -5.62 6.51 -27.70
N GLY A 61 -5.59 6.69 -26.37
CA GLY A 61 -5.44 5.62 -25.40
C GLY A 61 -6.57 4.58 -25.33
N ALA A 62 -7.71 4.93 -24.80
CA ALA A 62 -8.68 3.90 -24.37
C ALA A 62 -9.54 3.32 -25.51
N GLY A 63 -9.71 4.05 -26.62
CA GLY A 63 -10.51 3.59 -27.76
C GLY A 63 -9.76 2.67 -28.69
N TRP A 64 -8.49 2.94 -28.94
CA TRP A 64 -7.64 2.18 -29.86
C TRP A 64 -7.20 0.84 -29.25
N GLU A 65 -6.93 0.79 -27.95
CA GLU A 65 -6.60 -0.45 -27.24
C GLU A 65 -7.76 -1.47 -27.25
N ARG A 66 -9.00 -1.00 -27.26
CA ARG A 66 -10.18 -1.87 -27.39
C ARG A 66 -10.33 -2.49 -28.78
N LEU A 67 -9.80 -1.84 -29.81
CA LEU A 67 -9.93 -2.27 -31.20
C LEU A 67 -8.83 -3.25 -31.61
N MET A 68 -7.64 -3.16 -30.98
CA MET A 68 -6.43 -3.92 -31.35
C MET A 68 -6.19 -5.20 -30.53
N GLY A 69 -7.16 -5.67 -29.75
CA GLY A 69 -7.00 -6.88 -28.93
C GLY A 69 -6.19 -6.63 -27.66
N ARG A 70 -6.89 -6.70 -26.55
CA ARG A 70 -6.38 -6.50 -25.18
C ARG A 70 -5.22 -7.44 -24.87
N HIS A 71 -3.99 -7.02 -25.03
CA HIS A 71 -2.93 -7.51 -24.20
C HIS A 71 -3.01 -6.71 -22.88
N ASN A 72 -3.35 -7.41 -21.83
CA ASN A 72 -3.40 -6.85 -20.47
C ASN A 72 -1.95 -6.66 -20.00
N GLU A 73 -1.28 -5.62 -20.50
CA GLU A 73 0.11 -5.33 -20.17
C GLU A 73 0.22 -5.06 -18.69
N MET A 74 1.08 -5.80 -18.00
CA MET A 74 1.21 -5.81 -16.56
C MET A 74 2.67 -5.86 -16.14
N VAL A 75 3.00 -5.15 -15.09
CA VAL A 75 4.29 -5.27 -14.40
C VAL A 75 4.02 -5.55 -12.92
N LYS A 76 4.63 -6.60 -12.40
CA LYS A 76 4.55 -6.96 -10.98
C LYS A 76 5.83 -6.50 -10.28
N VAL A 77 5.69 -5.51 -9.42
CA VAL A 77 6.75 -4.98 -8.56
C VAL A 77 6.49 -5.46 -7.14
N THR A 78 7.46 -6.11 -6.52
CA THR A 78 7.35 -6.63 -5.15
C THR A 78 8.06 -5.78 -4.12
N THR A 79 9.01 -4.97 -4.55
CA THR A 79 9.72 -4.05 -3.66
C THR A 79 10.02 -2.75 -4.41
N PHE A 80 9.66 -1.63 -3.81
CA PHE A 80 10.06 -0.31 -4.27
C PHE A 80 10.31 0.60 -3.08
N THR A 81 11.56 0.97 -2.89
CA THR A 81 12.00 1.88 -1.83
C THR A 81 12.83 3.00 -2.43
N ARG A 82 12.64 4.20 -1.96
CA ARG A 82 13.37 5.39 -2.39
C ARG A 82 13.85 6.18 -1.19
N PRO A 83 14.98 6.90 -1.25
CA PRO A 83 15.42 7.79 -0.19
C PRO A 83 14.49 9.00 -0.09
N GLU A 84 14.42 9.61 1.08
CA GLU A 84 13.60 10.81 1.31
C GLU A 84 13.99 11.99 0.39
N THR A 85 15.25 12.08 0.01
CA THR A 85 15.76 13.09 -0.95
C THR A 85 15.10 13.01 -2.31
N MET A 86 14.52 11.87 -2.66
CA MET A 86 13.75 11.63 -3.89
C MET A 86 12.25 11.55 -3.63
N SER A 87 11.81 11.96 -2.44
CA SER A 87 10.39 12.05 -2.10
C SER A 87 9.70 13.07 -3.02
N GLY A 88 8.57 12.66 -3.61
CA GLY A 88 7.84 13.50 -4.57
C GLY A 88 8.27 13.36 -6.03
N GLN A 89 9.37 12.67 -6.34
CA GLN A 89 9.73 12.38 -7.71
C GLN A 89 8.83 11.28 -8.30
N ILE A 90 8.51 11.44 -9.58
CA ILE A 90 7.76 10.46 -10.34
C ILE A 90 8.75 9.49 -10.97
N PHE A 91 8.59 8.21 -10.67
CA PHE A 91 9.39 7.15 -11.26
C PHE A 91 8.63 6.48 -12.40
N THR A 92 9.29 6.33 -13.53
CA THR A 92 8.76 5.66 -14.72
C THR A 92 9.62 4.44 -15.03
N LEU A 93 8.98 3.28 -15.12
CA LEU A 93 9.58 2.03 -15.56
C LEU A 93 9.29 1.87 -17.07
N LYS A 94 10.33 1.84 -17.88
CA LYS A 94 10.25 1.57 -19.30
C LYS A 94 10.71 0.13 -19.58
N VAL A 95 9.90 -0.61 -20.29
CA VAL A 95 10.21 -2.00 -20.71
C VAL A 95 11.17 -1.97 -21.89
N LEU A 96 12.33 -2.61 -21.76
CA LEU A 96 13.33 -2.69 -22.82
C LEU A 96 13.26 -3.99 -23.67
N GLY A 97 12.44 -4.96 -23.23
CA GLY A 97 12.42 -6.32 -23.78
C GLY A 97 13.45 -7.24 -23.11
N ASP A 98 13.42 -8.53 -23.44
CA ASP A 98 14.33 -9.55 -22.90
C ASP A 98 14.42 -9.57 -21.36
N LYS A 99 13.29 -9.38 -20.68
CA LYS A 99 13.22 -9.30 -19.21
C LYS A 99 14.05 -8.17 -18.61
N ARG A 100 14.37 -7.13 -19.38
CA ARG A 100 15.07 -5.92 -18.92
C ARG A 100 14.14 -4.71 -18.89
N TYR A 101 14.39 -3.85 -17.95
CA TYR A 101 13.68 -2.59 -17.81
C TYR A 101 14.63 -1.45 -17.44
N GLN A 102 14.21 -0.25 -17.69
CA GLN A 102 14.88 0.97 -17.26
C GLN A 102 13.95 1.71 -16.29
N LEU A 103 14.47 2.11 -15.15
CA LEU A 103 13.80 2.98 -14.20
C LEU A 103 14.39 4.37 -14.31
N VAL A 104 13.56 5.36 -14.57
CA VAL A 104 13.95 6.77 -14.65
C VAL A 104 13.08 7.59 -13.71
N SER A 105 13.59 8.74 -13.25
CA SER A 105 12.78 9.72 -12.53
C SER A 105 12.85 11.08 -13.21
N ASP A 106 11.87 11.92 -12.95
CA ASP A 106 11.84 13.33 -13.36
C ASP A 106 12.96 14.15 -12.70
N GLY A 107 13.55 13.67 -11.60
CA GLY A 107 14.71 14.24 -10.94
C GLY A 107 16.07 13.85 -11.56
N GLY A 108 16.08 13.14 -12.70
CA GLY A 108 17.31 12.75 -13.40
C GLY A 108 17.92 11.42 -13.01
N PHE A 109 17.27 10.63 -12.13
CA PHE A 109 17.71 9.27 -11.83
C PHE A 109 17.48 8.37 -13.05
N SER A 110 18.43 7.48 -13.33
CA SER A 110 18.32 6.45 -14.37
C SER A 110 19.09 5.20 -13.96
N ALA A 111 18.41 4.05 -14.00
CA ALA A 111 19.00 2.75 -13.72
C ALA A 111 18.36 1.66 -14.59
N GLN A 112 19.12 0.64 -14.94
CA GLN A 112 18.61 -0.53 -15.64
C GLN A 112 18.56 -1.73 -14.71
N GLY A 113 17.48 -2.52 -14.79
CA GLY A 113 17.29 -3.71 -14.02
C GLY A 113 16.88 -4.90 -14.88
N VAL A 114 16.94 -6.07 -14.26
CA VAL A 114 16.53 -7.35 -14.84
C VAL A 114 15.43 -7.94 -14.00
N VAL A 115 14.40 -8.49 -14.62
CA VAL A 115 13.30 -9.19 -13.93
C VAL A 115 13.84 -10.32 -13.06
N GLY A 116 13.34 -10.39 -11.84
CA GLY A 116 13.76 -11.36 -10.83
C GLY A 116 14.99 -10.96 -10.02
N GLN A 117 15.72 -9.91 -10.41
CA GLN A 117 16.89 -9.42 -9.67
C GLN A 117 16.59 -8.09 -8.98
N PRO A 118 17.13 -7.87 -7.77
CA PRO A 118 17.01 -6.58 -7.10
C PRO A 118 17.87 -5.52 -7.81
N LEU A 119 17.27 -4.41 -8.16
CA LEU A 119 17.94 -3.19 -8.58
C LEU A 119 18.29 -2.37 -7.34
N ASN A 120 19.55 -1.96 -7.21
CA ASN A 120 20.01 -1.13 -6.11
C ASN A 120 20.94 -0.05 -6.65
N LYS A 121 20.49 1.21 -6.65
CA LYS A 121 21.27 2.35 -7.12
C LYS A 121 20.83 3.63 -6.42
N ASP A 122 21.79 4.42 -5.95
CA ASP A 122 21.57 5.74 -5.33
C ASP A 122 20.50 5.74 -4.21
N GLY A 123 20.43 4.63 -3.44
CA GLY A 123 19.44 4.44 -2.39
C GLY A 123 18.05 4.03 -2.87
N VAL A 124 17.84 3.95 -4.18
CA VAL A 124 16.61 3.36 -4.75
C VAL A 124 16.77 1.85 -4.85
N THR A 125 15.86 1.13 -4.22
CA THR A 125 15.80 -0.33 -4.32
C THR A 125 14.48 -0.70 -5.01
N MET A 126 14.56 -1.56 -6.03
CA MET A 126 13.39 -2.06 -6.74
C MET A 126 13.58 -3.52 -7.11
N ARG A 127 12.51 -4.31 -6.99
CA ARG A 127 12.47 -5.68 -7.49
C ARG A 127 11.22 -5.88 -8.34
N VAL A 128 11.45 -6.21 -9.59
CA VAL A 128 10.40 -6.58 -10.54
C VAL A 128 10.36 -8.09 -10.64
N GLU A 129 9.23 -8.68 -10.34
CA GLU A 129 9.04 -10.13 -10.38
C GLU A 129 8.65 -10.63 -11.77
N ALA A 130 7.77 -9.89 -12.45
CA ALA A 130 7.29 -10.23 -13.76
C ALA A 130 7.00 -8.99 -14.60
N ILE A 131 7.24 -9.08 -15.89
CA ILE A 131 6.82 -8.11 -16.90
C ILE A 131 6.11 -8.88 -18.01
N ASP A 132 4.84 -8.53 -18.22
CA ASP A 132 4.03 -8.96 -19.35
C ASP A 132 3.60 -7.72 -20.13
N ALA A 133 4.53 -7.14 -20.88
CA ALA A 133 4.32 -5.93 -21.65
C ALA A 133 5.28 -5.89 -22.83
N ARG A 134 4.86 -5.18 -23.88
CA ARG A 134 5.70 -4.97 -25.06
C ARG A 134 6.91 -4.07 -24.75
N PRO A 135 7.99 -4.20 -25.50
CA PRO A 135 9.07 -3.23 -25.46
C PRO A 135 8.53 -1.80 -25.67
N ASP A 136 9.16 -0.84 -25.03
CA ASP A 136 8.79 0.59 -25.03
C ASP A 136 7.49 0.93 -24.27
N THR A 137 6.83 -0.03 -23.63
CA THR A 137 5.73 0.27 -22.71
C THR A 137 6.26 0.93 -21.43
N GLU A 138 5.57 1.97 -20.97
CA GLU A 138 5.94 2.75 -19.79
C GLU A 138 4.90 2.59 -18.69
N PHE A 139 5.38 2.44 -17.47
CA PHE A 139 4.57 2.36 -16.25
C PHE A 139 5.04 3.39 -15.24
N THR A 140 4.11 4.12 -14.65
CA THR A 140 4.42 4.95 -13.48
C THR A 140 4.45 4.07 -12.23
N VAL A 141 5.53 4.16 -11.47
CA VAL A 141 5.70 3.46 -10.20
C VAL A 141 5.64 4.47 -9.08
N SER A 142 4.71 4.30 -8.18
CA SER A 142 4.58 5.11 -6.98
C SER A 142 4.45 4.24 -5.74
N ASN A 143 4.94 4.75 -4.63
CA ASN A 143 4.73 4.18 -3.31
C ASN A 143 3.81 5.13 -2.56
N SER A 144 2.68 4.64 -2.06
CA SER A 144 1.82 5.41 -1.19
C SER A 144 2.49 5.50 0.18
N GLN A 145 3.13 6.65 0.45
CA GLN A 145 3.67 6.90 1.80
C GLN A 145 2.52 6.84 2.80
N ARG A 146 2.62 5.95 3.79
CA ARG A 146 1.81 6.08 4.99
C ARG A 146 2.07 7.46 5.60
N LEU A 147 1.04 8.26 5.67
CA LEU A 147 1.03 9.39 6.59
C LEU A 147 1.16 8.80 8.01
N ALA A 148 2.30 9.06 8.62
CA ALA A 148 2.57 8.68 10.00
C ALA A 148 1.64 9.43 10.96
#